data_210f635bfc9623120d2bf95687c3f9cc
#
_entry.id   210f635bfc9623120d2bf95687c3f9cc
#
_cell.length_a   1.000
_cell.length_b   1.000
_cell.length_c   1.000
_cell.angle_alpha   90.00
_cell.angle_beta   90.00
_cell.angle_gamma   90.00
#
_symmetry.space_group_name_H-M   'P 1'
#
loop_
_entity.id
_entity.type
_entity.pdbx_description
1 polymer ?
#
loop_
_entity_poly.entity_id
_entity_poly.type
_entity_poly.pdbx_seq_one_letter_code
_entity_poly.pdbx_strand_id
1 'polypeptide(L)' 'MVHVIKGVIEAEQGAIEYYSRIIEETDGIDPVTQDMVIAILRDEQGHKRLFEGFLREYEKEGLA' A
#
# COMPACT_ATOMS: atom_id res chain seq x y z
N MET A 1 -10.22 -17.19 1.17
CA MET A 1 -8.97 -16.47 1.48
C MET A 1 -8.55 -15.49 0.39
N VAL A 2 -8.61 -15.86 -0.87
CA VAL A 2 -8.30 -14.94 -1.99
C VAL A 2 -9.13 -13.66 -1.93
N HIS A 3 -10.41 -13.78 -1.63
CA HIS A 3 -11.29 -12.63 -1.53
C HIS A 3 -10.83 -11.65 -0.43
N VAL A 4 -10.40 -12.19 0.70
CA VAL A 4 -9.90 -11.38 1.83
C VAL A 4 -8.59 -10.68 1.44
N ILE A 5 -7.68 -11.41 0.78
CA ILE A 5 -6.39 -10.86 0.34
C ILE A 5 -6.60 -9.73 -0.68
N LYS A 6 -7.52 -9.90 -1.61
CA LYS A 6 -7.86 -8.84 -2.59
C LYS A 6 -8.40 -7.59 -1.89
N GLY A 7 -9.23 -7.78 -0.85
CA GLY A 7 -9.74 -6.67 -0.06
C GLY A 7 -8.63 -5.90 0.66
N VAL A 8 -7.65 -6.61 1.20
CA VAL A 8 -6.49 -5.99 1.86
C VAL A 8 -5.66 -5.21 0.84
N ILE A 9 -5.39 -5.79 -0.33
CA ILE A 9 -4.61 -5.12 -1.38
C ILE A 9 -5.32 -3.83 -1.82
N GLU A 10 -6.63 -3.87 -1.98
CA GLU A 10 -7.42 -2.71 -2.36
C GLU A 10 -7.35 -1.61 -1.30
N ALA A 11 -7.42 -1.97 -0.02
CA ALA A 11 -7.29 -1.04 1.09
C ALA A 11 -5.89 -0.41 1.13
N GLU A 12 -4.84 -1.21 0.91
CA GLU A 12 -3.47 -0.71 0.85
C GLU A 12 -3.28 0.26 -0.33
N GLN A 13 -3.89 -0.04 -1.48
CA GLN A 13 -3.84 0.85 -2.63
C GLN A 13 -4.51 2.19 -2.34
N GLY A 14 -5.64 2.18 -1.65
CA GLY A 14 -6.32 3.42 -1.22
C GLY A 14 -5.45 4.25 -0.29
N ALA A 15 -4.78 3.61 0.66
CA ALA A 15 -3.85 4.28 1.57
C ALA A 15 -2.66 4.87 0.81
N ILE A 16 -2.10 4.14 -0.14
CA ILE A 16 -0.99 4.62 -0.98
C ILE A 16 -1.39 5.89 -1.73
N GLU A 17 -2.56 5.91 -2.32
CA GLU A 17 -3.07 7.08 -3.05
C GLU A 17 -3.29 8.27 -2.13
N TYR A 18 -3.82 8.04 -0.94
CA TYR A 18 -4.04 9.07 0.06
C TYR A 18 -2.71 9.71 0.51
N TYR A 19 -1.73 8.88 0.88
CA TYR A 19 -0.43 9.38 1.33
C TYR A 19 0.34 10.06 0.20
N SER A 20 0.20 9.58 -1.03
CA SER A 20 0.83 10.22 -2.20
C SER A 20 0.31 11.65 -2.39
N ARG A 21 -0.98 11.89 -2.16
CA ARG A 21 -1.54 13.24 -2.21
C ARG A 21 -0.98 14.14 -1.12
N ILE A 22 -0.81 13.60 0.09
CA ILE A 22 -0.23 14.38 1.19
C ILE A 22 1.21 14.80 0.85
N ILE A 23 1.96 13.89 0.23
CA ILE A 23 3.33 14.20 -0.20
C ILE A 23 3.33 15.35 -1.21
N GLU A 24 2.44 15.33 -2.18
CA GLU A 24 2.31 16.43 -3.15
C GLU A 24 1.91 17.73 -2.50
N GLU A 25 0.96 17.70 -1.57
CA GLU A 25 0.45 18.90 -0.88
C GLU A 25 1.47 19.51 0.08
N THR A 26 2.38 18.72 0.64
CA THR A 26 3.41 19.19 1.57
C THR A 26 4.72 19.56 0.89
N ASP A 27 4.85 19.28 -0.40
CA ASP A 27 6.09 19.52 -1.14
C ASP A 27 6.46 21.00 -1.15
N GLY A 28 7.67 21.30 -0.69
CA GLY A 28 8.15 22.68 -0.59
C GLY A 28 7.50 23.52 0.52
N ILE A 29 6.58 22.94 1.30
CA ILE A 29 5.83 23.64 2.34
C ILE A 29 6.17 23.09 3.73
N ASP A 30 6.10 21.79 3.90
CA ASP A 30 6.33 21.12 5.19
C ASP A 30 7.16 19.86 4.99
N PRO A 31 8.51 20.02 4.92
CA PRO A 31 9.39 18.87 4.65
C PRO A 31 9.39 17.83 5.77
N VAL A 32 9.10 18.22 7.01
CA VAL A 32 9.07 17.26 8.12
C VAL A 32 7.88 16.33 8.00
N THR A 33 6.69 16.89 7.75
CA THR A 33 5.49 16.09 7.52
C THR A 33 5.64 15.24 6.26
N GLN A 34 6.18 15.80 5.19
CA GLN A 34 6.42 15.06 3.96
C GLN A 34 7.31 13.85 4.19
N ASP A 35 8.42 14.04 4.90
CA ASP A 35 9.37 12.95 5.18
C ASP A 35 8.74 11.84 6.00
N MET A 36 7.93 12.19 7.00
CA MET A 36 7.20 11.23 7.82
C MET A 36 6.21 10.43 6.97
N VAL A 37 5.48 11.09 6.10
CA VAL A 37 4.49 10.44 5.22
C VAL A 37 5.18 9.56 4.18
N ILE A 38 6.35 9.96 3.68
CA ILE A 38 7.15 9.13 2.77
C ILE A 38 7.52 7.80 3.44
N ALA A 39 7.90 7.83 4.71
CA ALA A 39 8.23 6.61 5.45
C ALA A 39 7.00 5.70 5.60
N ILE A 40 5.83 6.26 5.90
CA ILE A 40 4.57 5.51 5.99
C ILE A 40 4.22 4.91 4.63
N LEU A 41 4.35 5.68 3.57
CA LEU A 41 4.06 5.22 2.21
C LEU A 41 4.94 4.03 1.82
N ARG A 42 6.23 4.09 2.19
CA ARG A 42 7.16 2.97 1.94
C ARG A 42 6.68 1.69 2.60
N ASP A 43 6.20 1.78 3.85
CA ASP A 43 5.67 0.63 4.57
C ASP A 43 4.41 0.09 3.91
N GLU A 44 3.48 0.97 3.51
CA GLU A 44 2.25 0.55 2.83
C GLU A 44 2.52 -0.14 1.50
N GLN A 45 3.49 0.35 0.74
CA GLN A 45 3.90 -0.28 -0.52
C GLN A 45 4.53 -1.66 -0.26
N GLY A 46 5.28 -1.81 0.83
CA GLY A 46 5.83 -3.09 1.24
C GLY A 46 4.74 -4.09 1.60
N HIS A 47 3.73 -3.64 2.36
CA HIS A 47 2.57 -4.47 2.71
C HIS A 47 1.81 -4.91 1.46
N LYS A 48 1.55 -4.00 0.54
CA LYS A 48 0.86 -4.32 -0.71
C LYS A 48 1.59 -5.40 -1.49
N ARG A 49 2.92 -5.27 -1.65
CA ARG A 49 3.73 -6.29 -2.36
C ARG A 49 3.67 -7.64 -1.67
N LEU A 50 3.68 -7.66 -0.34
CA LEU A 50 3.58 -8.88 0.45
C LEU A 50 2.25 -9.60 0.18
N PHE A 51 1.14 -8.88 0.23
CA PHE A 51 -0.17 -9.46 0.00
C PHE A 51 -0.38 -9.86 -1.46
N GLU A 52 0.19 -9.13 -2.40
CA GLU A 52 0.20 -9.54 -3.81
C GLU A 52 0.94 -10.87 -4.00
N GLY A 53 2.02 -11.06 -3.25
CA GLY A 53 2.75 -12.33 -3.23
C GLY A 53 1.88 -13.48 -2.70
N PHE A 54 1.18 -13.26 -1.61
CA PHE A 54 0.24 -14.26 -1.06
C PHE A 54 -0.87 -14.59 -2.05
N LEU A 55 -1.42 -13.58 -2.70
CA LEU A 55 -2.48 -13.78 -3.70
C LEU A 55 -2.00 -14.67 -4.83
N ARG A 56 -0.80 -14.42 -5.35
CA ARG A 56 -0.22 -15.25 -6.42
C ARG A 56 -0.06 -16.70 -5.99
N GLU A 57 0.40 -16.94 -4.76
CA GLU A 57 0.55 -18.28 -4.24
C GLU A 57 -0.79 -19.01 -4.12
N TYR A 58 -1.80 -18.34 -3.57
CA TYR A 58 -3.13 -18.94 -3.46
C TYR A 58 -3.74 -19.25 -4.82
N GLU A 59 -3.59 -18.37 -5.77
CA GLU A 59 -4.12 -18.59 -7.14
C GLU A 59 -3.36 -19.70 -7.85
N LYS A 60 -2.04 -19.74 -7.70
CA LYS A 60 -1.17 -20.77 -8.30
C LYS A 60 -1.52 -22.17 -7.78
N GLU A 61 -1.83 -22.29 -6.50
CA GLU A 61 -2.15 -23.56 -5.86
C GLU A 61 -3.62 -23.95 -6.00
N GLY A 62 -4.43 -23.10 -6.59
CA GLY A 62 -5.86 -23.36 -6.75
C GLY A 62 -6.65 -23.27 -5.46
N LEU A 63 -6.21 -22.46 -4.52
CA LEU A 63 -6.83 -22.29 -3.20
C LEU A 63 -7.85 -21.15 -3.18
N ALA A 64 -8.32 -20.73 -4.31
CA ALA A 64 -9.26 -19.61 -4.44
C ALA A 64 -10.61 -19.92 -3.80
#